data_83702b45a7317d7700675961e7e57195
#
_entry.id   83702b45a7317d7700675961e7e57195
#
_cell.length_a   1.000
_cell.length_b   1.000
_cell.length_c   1.000
_cell.angle_alpha   90.00
_cell.angle_beta   90.00
_cell.angle_gamma   90.00
#
_symmetry.space_group_name_H-M   'P 1'
#
loop_
_entity.id
_entity.type
_entity.pdbx_description
1 polymer ?
#
loop_
_entity_poly.entity_id
_entity_poly.type
_entity_poly.pdbx_seq_one_letter_code
_entity_poly.pdbx_strand_id
1 'polypeptide(L)'
;MNINFNLGQRYRYPSRRSVVFGNCGMVATASQLAAGAGMDMLKAGGNAVDAAIATAICLTVVEPVSNGIGSDAFAIIWMKDHLYGLNSSGFAPGAISADIVRGMGHTEMPIRGWLPVTVPGAPAAWRELSRRFGRLPFRKLFEPAIGYARYGYAISPFVAHEWEQERKALSVYAEDPAFSGWFDTFLNAGRAPRPGEIVRLKDHADTLEEIAESETAALYAGRIADIIDAFARETGGYLRKEDLSAWNPEWVDPVSINYRGYDVWELPPNGHGIVPLMALNILKGYDFTERDTVETLHRQFEAMKLAYADGKKYITEPSCMTRTVEELL
;
A
#
# COMPACT_ATOMS: atom_id res chain seq x y z
N MET A 1 36.34 21.16 -4.99
CA MET A 1 35.96 21.73 -3.68
C MET A 1 34.71 21.00 -3.21
N ASN A 2 34.80 20.12 -2.22
CA ASN A 2 33.62 19.46 -1.66
C ASN A 2 32.98 20.41 -0.65
N ILE A 3 31.91 21.09 -1.04
CA ILE A 3 31.14 21.93 -0.12
C ILE A 3 30.24 20.99 0.69
N ASN A 4 30.56 20.78 1.95
CA ASN A 4 29.74 20.02 2.87
C ASN A 4 28.80 20.99 3.63
N PHE A 5 27.54 21.05 3.22
CA PHE A 5 26.54 21.87 3.86
C PHE A 5 26.00 21.29 5.18
N ASN A 6 26.38 20.10 5.55
CA ASN A 6 25.98 19.43 6.80
C ASN A 6 26.97 19.70 7.93
N LEU A 7 27.26 20.95 8.19
CA LEU A 7 28.13 21.40 9.27
C LEU A 7 27.64 20.87 10.62
N GLY A 8 28.44 20.03 11.27
CA GLY A 8 28.15 19.49 12.60
C GLY A 8 27.40 18.15 12.63
N GLN A 9 26.92 17.64 11.52
CA GLN A 9 26.33 16.30 11.48
C GLN A 9 27.33 15.28 10.92
N ARG A 10 27.58 14.22 11.69
CA ARG A 10 28.34 13.07 11.21
C ARG A 10 27.39 11.98 10.77
N TYR A 11 27.29 11.80 9.46
CA TYR A 11 26.61 10.62 8.92
C TYR A 11 27.51 9.40 9.09
N ARG A 12 26.97 8.33 9.66
CA ARG A 12 27.70 7.09 9.84
C ARG A 12 28.01 6.40 8.51
N TYR A 13 27.05 6.48 7.58
CA TYR A 13 27.17 5.93 6.25
C TYR A 13 27.29 7.03 5.21
N PRO A 14 28.01 6.81 4.10
CA PRO A 14 28.05 7.76 2.99
C PRO A 14 26.64 8.00 2.47
N SER A 15 26.18 9.22 2.52
CA SER A 15 24.87 9.62 1.98
C SER A 15 25.04 10.86 1.13
N ARG A 16 24.37 10.88 -0.03
CA ARG A 16 24.25 12.05 -0.89
C ARG A 16 23.00 12.88 -0.59
N ARG A 17 22.19 12.45 0.38
CA ARG A 17 20.97 13.14 0.78
C ARG A 17 21.30 14.23 1.78
N SER A 18 20.68 15.38 1.62
CA SER A 18 20.68 16.44 2.62
C SER A 18 19.54 16.24 3.62
N VAL A 19 19.75 16.73 4.85
CA VAL A 19 18.65 16.85 5.81
C VAL A 19 17.65 17.88 5.27
N VAL A 20 16.37 17.52 5.28
CA VAL A 20 15.29 18.39 4.85
C VAL A 20 14.51 18.82 6.09
N PHE A 21 14.26 20.12 6.20
CA PHE A 21 13.46 20.71 7.27
C PHE A 21 12.15 21.23 6.72
N GLY A 22 11.04 20.89 7.36
CA GLY A 22 9.72 21.41 7.06
C GLY A 22 9.26 22.40 8.13
N ASN A 23 8.84 23.58 7.72
CA ASN A 23 8.31 24.61 8.63
C ASN A 23 6.80 24.46 8.88
N CYS A 24 6.05 24.07 7.84
CA CYS A 24 4.58 23.98 7.91
C CYS A 24 4.04 22.55 7.73
N GLY A 25 4.92 21.59 7.61
CA GLY A 25 4.59 20.19 7.39
C GLY A 25 5.62 19.49 6.52
N MET A 26 5.49 18.18 6.43
CA MET A 26 6.38 17.34 5.63
C MET A 26 5.60 16.15 5.07
N VAL A 27 5.94 15.76 3.85
CA VAL A 27 5.45 14.53 3.21
C VAL A 27 6.66 13.69 2.81
N ALA A 28 6.65 12.42 3.19
CA ALA A 28 7.69 11.46 2.84
C ALA A 28 7.04 10.25 2.16
N THR A 29 7.51 9.91 0.97
CA THR A 29 7.04 8.78 0.17
C THR A 29 8.08 8.38 -0.87
N ALA A 30 7.87 7.27 -1.58
CA ALA A 30 8.79 6.75 -2.58
C ALA A 30 8.94 7.66 -3.82
N SER A 31 7.86 8.36 -4.22
CA SER A 31 7.83 9.19 -5.42
C SER A 31 7.82 10.69 -5.10
N GLN A 32 8.71 11.44 -5.76
CA GLN A 32 8.74 12.91 -5.66
C GLN A 32 7.44 13.56 -6.13
N LEU A 33 6.79 13.01 -7.17
CA LEU A 33 5.54 13.52 -7.70
C LEU A 33 4.40 13.33 -6.69
N ALA A 34 4.36 12.17 -6.03
CA ALA A 34 3.39 11.89 -4.97
C ALA A 34 3.65 12.76 -3.73
N ALA A 35 4.93 12.97 -3.34
CA ALA A 35 5.26 13.92 -2.28
C ALA A 35 4.80 15.34 -2.61
N GLY A 36 4.95 15.75 -3.88
CA GLY A 36 4.44 17.02 -4.39
C GLY A 36 2.93 17.14 -4.23
N ALA A 37 2.16 16.11 -4.60
CA ALA A 37 0.71 16.07 -4.45
C ALA A 37 0.27 16.28 -2.99
N GLY A 38 0.91 15.60 -2.04
CA GLY A 38 0.65 15.80 -0.61
C GLY A 38 1.01 17.21 -0.13
N MET A 39 2.16 17.75 -0.57
CA MET A 39 2.56 19.13 -0.24
C MET A 39 1.59 20.16 -0.80
N ASP A 40 1.01 19.93 -1.96
CA ASP A 40 0.01 20.84 -2.52
C ASP A 40 -1.28 20.86 -1.69
N MET A 41 -1.67 19.74 -1.09
CA MET A 41 -2.80 19.71 -0.14
C MET A 41 -2.49 20.50 1.14
N LEU A 42 -1.26 20.39 1.68
CA LEU A 42 -0.86 21.21 2.82
C LEU A 42 -0.87 22.72 2.49
N LYS A 43 -0.37 23.12 1.32
CA LYS A 43 -0.41 24.52 0.85
C LYS A 43 -1.83 25.03 0.62
N ALA A 44 -2.75 24.15 0.22
CA ALA A 44 -4.17 24.48 0.02
C ALA A 44 -4.96 24.60 1.34
N GLY A 45 -4.32 24.45 2.50
CA GLY A 45 -4.95 24.55 3.82
C GLY A 45 -5.46 23.21 4.37
N GLY A 46 -5.14 22.10 3.70
CA GLY A 46 -5.39 20.74 4.18
C GLY A 46 -4.51 20.39 5.38
N ASN A 47 -4.80 19.26 5.99
CA ASN A 47 -4.01 18.71 7.08
C ASN A 47 -3.15 17.52 6.63
N ALA A 48 -2.46 16.87 7.56
CA ALA A 48 -1.60 15.73 7.28
C ALA A 48 -2.38 14.53 6.68
N VAL A 49 -3.65 14.36 7.04
CA VAL A 49 -4.50 13.28 6.50
C VAL A 49 -4.86 13.58 5.04
N ASP A 50 -5.26 14.81 4.71
CA ASP A 50 -5.49 15.21 3.32
C ASP A 50 -4.23 15.00 2.45
N ALA A 51 -3.07 15.37 3.00
CA ALA A 51 -1.79 15.19 2.32
C ALA A 51 -1.47 13.70 2.09
N ALA A 52 -1.67 12.85 3.10
CA ALA A 52 -1.42 11.41 3.01
C ALA A 52 -2.35 10.75 1.97
N ILE A 53 -3.63 11.10 1.97
CA ILE A 53 -4.60 10.57 0.99
C ILE A 53 -4.20 10.99 -0.43
N ALA A 54 -3.94 12.26 -0.68
CA ALA A 54 -3.55 12.74 -2.01
C ALA A 54 -2.24 12.08 -2.50
N THR A 55 -1.29 11.86 -1.57
CA THR A 55 -0.05 11.12 -1.84
C THR A 55 -0.34 9.68 -2.24
N ALA A 56 -1.18 8.97 -1.48
CA ALA A 56 -1.55 7.58 -1.75
C ALA A 56 -2.28 7.43 -3.10
N ILE A 57 -3.25 8.31 -3.38
CA ILE A 57 -3.94 8.34 -4.68
C ILE A 57 -2.94 8.59 -5.81
N CYS A 58 -2.02 9.54 -5.65
CA CYS A 58 -1.02 9.86 -6.66
C CYS A 58 -0.07 8.69 -6.93
N LEU A 59 0.31 7.92 -5.91
CA LEU A 59 1.15 6.72 -6.07
C LEU A 59 0.51 5.68 -7.00
N THR A 60 -0.81 5.54 -7.02
CA THR A 60 -1.49 4.60 -7.93
C THR A 60 -1.25 4.92 -9.42
N VAL A 61 -0.85 6.16 -9.71
CA VAL A 61 -0.55 6.65 -11.07
C VAL A 61 0.95 6.66 -11.33
N VAL A 62 1.74 7.24 -10.42
CA VAL A 62 3.17 7.53 -10.69
C VAL A 62 4.10 6.39 -10.28
N GLU A 63 3.58 5.41 -9.54
CA GLU A 63 4.28 4.20 -9.10
C GLU A 63 3.36 2.96 -9.17
N PRO A 64 2.74 2.66 -10.32
CA PRO A 64 1.72 1.60 -10.45
C PRO A 64 2.28 0.18 -10.33
N VAL A 65 3.61 0.05 -10.23
CA VAL A 65 4.31 -1.23 -9.99
C VAL A 65 4.19 -1.71 -8.54
N SER A 66 3.89 -0.80 -7.61
CA SER A 66 3.77 -1.09 -6.17
C SER A 66 2.46 -0.60 -5.57
N ASN A 67 1.67 0.17 -6.32
CA ASN A 67 0.43 0.78 -5.84
C ASN A 67 -0.67 0.67 -6.89
N GLY A 68 -1.92 0.55 -6.48
CA GLY A 68 -3.04 0.47 -7.40
C GLY A 68 -4.35 0.93 -6.79
N ILE A 69 -5.33 1.29 -7.64
CA ILE A 69 -6.69 1.60 -7.20
C ILE A 69 -7.33 0.36 -6.56
N GLY A 70 -6.94 -0.83 -7.02
CA GLY A 70 -7.39 -2.12 -6.48
C GLY A 70 -6.63 -2.62 -5.26
N SER A 71 -5.73 -1.82 -4.69
CA SER A 71 -4.93 -2.19 -3.51
C SER A 71 -5.75 -2.17 -2.21
N ASP A 72 -5.13 -2.67 -1.16
CA ASP A 72 -5.50 -2.45 0.23
C ASP A 72 -4.86 -1.17 0.79
N ALA A 73 -5.25 -0.79 2.01
CA ALA A 73 -4.62 0.29 2.75
C ALA A 73 -4.71 0.09 4.25
N PHE A 74 -3.65 0.50 4.94
CA PHE A 74 -3.59 0.58 6.39
C PHE A 74 -3.16 1.99 6.79
N ALA A 75 -3.70 2.50 7.91
CA ALA A 75 -3.30 3.79 8.41
C ALA A 75 -3.19 3.81 9.94
N ILE A 76 -2.13 4.44 10.43
CA ILE A 76 -1.99 4.83 11.84
C ILE A 76 -1.93 6.35 11.88
N ILE A 77 -2.81 6.97 12.66
CA ILE A 77 -2.98 8.42 12.72
C ILE A 77 -2.84 8.90 14.17
N TRP A 78 -1.85 9.75 14.43
CA TRP A 78 -1.77 10.48 15.69
C TRP A 78 -2.45 11.84 15.54
N MET A 79 -3.53 12.06 16.29
CA MET A 79 -4.27 13.32 16.25
C MET A 79 -4.88 13.64 17.60
N LYS A 80 -4.66 14.85 18.11
CA LYS A 80 -5.22 15.32 19.38
C LYS A 80 -4.94 14.37 20.54
N ASP A 81 -3.68 13.98 20.70
CA ASP A 81 -3.18 13.09 21.73
C ASP A 81 -3.83 11.70 21.75
N HIS A 82 -4.36 11.26 20.61
CA HIS A 82 -4.92 9.94 20.43
C HIS A 82 -4.39 9.27 19.15
N LEU A 83 -4.15 7.96 19.26
CA LEU A 83 -3.70 7.12 18.15
C LEU A 83 -4.90 6.35 17.60
N TYR A 84 -5.12 6.44 16.31
CA TYR A 84 -6.18 5.75 15.57
C TYR A 84 -5.56 4.76 14.59
N GLY A 85 -6.17 3.58 14.46
CA GLY A 85 -5.81 2.60 13.46
C GLY A 85 -6.96 2.39 12.47
N LEU A 86 -6.66 2.30 11.19
CA LEU A 86 -7.61 1.91 10.14
C LEU A 86 -7.07 0.70 9.38
N ASN A 87 -7.84 -0.37 9.36
CA ASN A 87 -7.64 -1.53 8.51
C ASN A 87 -8.60 -1.47 7.33
N SER A 88 -8.08 -1.40 6.13
CA SER A 88 -8.83 -1.48 4.88
C SER A 88 -8.14 -2.45 3.92
N SER A 89 -7.91 -3.69 4.38
CA SER A 89 -7.21 -4.72 3.62
C SER A 89 -8.09 -5.48 2.62
N GLY A 90 -9.41 -5.42 2.78
CA GLY A 90 -10.36 -6.21 2.00
C GLY A 90 -10.43 -7.69 2.42
N PHE A 91 -11.59 -8.29 2.30
CA PHE A 91 -11.77 -9.72 2.52
C PHE A 91 -11.73 -10.50 1.20
N ALA A 92 -11.52 -11.80 1.29
CA ALA A 92 -11.62 -12.71 0.14
C ALA A 92 -13.06 -12.74 -0.39
N PRO A 93 -13.28 -12.89 -1.72
CA PRO A 93 -14.62 -13.04 -2.27
C PRO A 93 -15.40 -14.20 -1.63
N GLY A 94 -16.69 -14.02 -1.37
CA GLY A 94 -17.53 -15.03 -0.75
C GLY A 94 -17.67 -16.33 -1.56
N ALA A 95 -17.38 -16.26 -2.86
CA ALA A 95 -17.45 -17.41 -3.77
C ALA A 95 -16.19 -18.29 -3.78
N ILE A 96 -15.09 -17.91 -3.06
CA ILE A 96 -13.85 -18.70 -3.00
C ILE A 96 -13.72 -19.39 -1.64
N SER A 97 -13.08 -20.56 -1.63
CA SER A 97 -12.72 -21.27 -0.40
C SER A 97 -11.40 -22.01 -0.54
N ALA A 98 -10.79 -22.38 0.59
CA ALA A 98 -9.58 -23.19 0.61
C ALA A 98 -9.76 -24.52 -0.13
N ASP A 99 -10.95 -25.12 -0.09
CA ASP A 99 -11.24 -26.38 -0.77
C ASP A 99 -11.31 -26.20 -2.30
N ILE A 100 -11.82 -25.06 -2.78
CA ILE A 100 -11.77 -24.73 -4.20
C ILE A 100 -10.31 -24.61 -4.66
N VAL A 101 -9.48 -23.86 -3.93
CA VAL A 101 -8.07 -23.66 -4.27
C VAL A 101 -7.31 -25.01 -4.27
N ARG A 102 -7.52 -25.86 -3.27
CA ARG A 102 -6.94 -27.20 -3.21
C ARG A 102 -7.47 -28.13 -4.32
N GLY A 103 -8.76 -28.02 -4.64
CA GLY A 103 -9.39 -28.78 -5.72
C GLY A 103 -8.81 -28.47 -7.10
N MET A 104 -8.22 -27.28 -7.28
CA MET A 104 -7.47 -26.87 -8.48
C MET A 104 -6.01 -27.37 -8.47
N GLY A 105 -5.59 -28.11 -7.43
CA GLY A 105 -4.24 -28.67 -7.32
C GLY A 105 -3.22 -27.76 -6.65
N HIS A 106 -3.64 -26.65 -6.07
CA HIS A 106 -2.74 -25.73 -5.36
C HIS A 106 -2.55 -26.17 -3.89
N THR A 107 -1.30 -26.18 -3.43
CA THR A 107 -0.93 -26.43 -2.03
C THR A 107 -0.78 -25.14 -1.23
N GLU A 108 -0.62 -24.01 -1.93
CA GLU A 108 -0.54 -22.66 -1.40
C GLU A 108 -1.28 -21.69 -2.34
N MET A 109 -1.59 -20.50 -1.85
CA MET A 109 -2.26 -19.47 -2.65
C MET A 109 -1.31 -18.99 -3.76
N PRO A 110 -1.74 -19.02 -5.05
CA PRO A 110 -0.98 -18.45 -6.14
C PRO A 110 -0.69 -16.95 -5.93
N ILE A 111 0.44 -16.48 -6.47
CA ILE A 111 0.83 -15.07 -6.32
C ILE A 111 0.05 -14.16 -7.29
N ARG A 112 -0.45 -14.70 -8.42
CA ARG A 112 -1.10 -13.94 -9.50
C ARG A 112 -2.37 -14.62 -9.96
N GLY A 113 -3.18 -13.89 -10.72
CA GLY A 113 -4.46 -14.33 -11.22
C GLY A 113 -5.60 -14.02 -10.27
N TRP A 114 -6.76 -14.62 -10.47
CA TRP A 114 -7.96 -14.32 -9.71
C TRP A 114 -7.99 -14.88 -8.28
N LEU A 115 -7.29 -16.00 -8.03
CA LEU A 115 -7.38 -16.68 -6.73
C LEU A 115 -6.96 -15.82 -5.53
N PRO A 116 -5.85 -15.02 -5.60
CA PRO A 116 -5.43 -14.19 -4.48
C PRO A 116 -6.14 -12.82 -4.41
N VAL A 117 -7.06 -12.52 -5.33
CA VAL A 117 -7.74 -11.21 -5.36
C VAL A 117 -8.69 -11.08 -4.18
N THR A 118 -8.56 -9.98 -3.44
CA THR A 118 -9.48 -9.56 -2.38
C THR A 118 -10.26 -8.32 -2.82
N VAL A 119 -11.25 -7.92 -2.03
CA VAL A 119 -11.97 -6.67 -2.27
C VAL A 119 -11.00 -5.49 -2.18
N PRO A 120 -10.96 -4.57 -3.17
CA PRO A 120 -10.16 -3.35 -3.11
C PRO A 120 -10.50 -2.51 -1.89
N GLY A 121 -9.53 -2.29 -1.00
CA GLY A 121 -9.76 -1.55 0.24
C GLY A 121 -9.31 -0.09 0.20
N ALA A 122 -8.29 0.24 -0.61
CA ALA A 122 -7.66 1.56 -0.58
C ALA A 122 -8.62 2.73 -0.86
N PRO A 123 -9.51 2.72 -1.85
CA PRO A 123 -10.44 3.82 -2.07
C PRO A 123 -11.41 4.04 -0.90
N ALA A 124 -11.87 2.97 -0.25
CA ALA A 124 -12.72 3.08 0.94
C ALA A 124 -11.95 3.70 2.13
N ALA A 125 -10.66 3.33 2.29
CA ALA A 125 -9.79 3.98 3.29
C ALA A 125 -9.64 5.48 3.02
N TRP A 126 -9.40 5.89 1.78
CA TRP A 126 -9.28 7.32 1.43
C TRP A 126 -10.53 8.10 1.81
N ARG A 127 -11.71 7.57 1.48
CA ARG A 127 -13.00 8.19 1.83
C ARG A 127 -13.19 8.24 3.34
N GLU A 128 -12.95 7.15 4.05
CA GLU A 128 -13.18 7.07 5.50
C GLU A 128 -12.24 8.00 6.27
N LEU A 129 -10.95 8.06 5.88
CA LEU A 129 -9.97 8.99 6.43
C LEU A 129 -10.34 10.45 6.17
N SER A 130 -10.73 10.78 4.93
CA SER A 130 -11.15 12.12 4.55
C SER A 130 -12.40 12.54 5.32
N ARG A 131 -13.41 11.68 5.43
CA ARG A 131 -14.65 11.93 6.15
C ARG A 131 -14.41 12.22 7.63
N ARG A 132 -13.52 11.46 8.28
CA ARG A 132 -13.29 11.55 9.73
C ARG A 132 -12.33 12.68 10.10
N PHE A 133 -11.29 12.91 9.32
CA PHE A 133 -10.19 13.79 9.68
C PHE A 133 -9.86 14.86 8.64
N GLY A 134 -10.33 14.73 7.40
CA GLY A 134 -10.01 15.66 6.32
C GLY A 134 -10.53 17.07 6.56
N ARG A 135 -9.89 18.03 5.91
CA ARG A 135 -10.27 19.44 5.87
C ARG A 135 -10.66 19.91 4.49
N LEU A 136 -10.08 19.29 3.46
CA LEU A 136 -10.35 19.61 2.07
C LEU A 136 -11.49 18.75 1.52
N PRO A 137 -12.21 19.23 0.50
CA PRO A 137 -13.18 18.40 -0.21
C PRO A 137 -12.51 17.15 -0.77
N PHE A 138 -13.15 15.99 -0.65
CA PHE A 138 -12.60 14.69 -1.07
C PHE A 138 -12.11 14.71 -2.52
N ARG A 139 -12.91 15.29 -3.45
CA ARG A 139 -12.53 15.44 -4.86
C ARG A 139 -11.20 16.18 -5.06
N LYS A 140 -10.92 17.16 -4.21
CA LYS A 140 -9.68 17.95 -4.29
C LYS A 140 -8.42 17.11 -4.16
N LEU A 141 -8.50 16.03 -3.37
CA LEU A 141 -7.37 15.14 -3.10
C LEU A 141 -6.94 14.32 -4.33
N PHE A 142 -7.82 14.18 -5.31
CA PHE A 142 -7.58 13.44 -6.55
C PHE A 142 -6.98 14.28 -7.68
N GLU A 143 -7.11 15.61 -7.63
CA GLU A 143 -6.71 16.49 -8.73
C GLU A 143 -5.26 16.27 -9.21
N PRO A 144 -4.25 16.15 -8.34
CA PRO A 144 -2.88 15.93 -8.80
C PRO A 144 -2.72 14.58 -9.54
N ALA A 145 -3.29 13.51 -9.02
CA ALA A 145 -3.22 12.18 -9.63
C ALA A 145 -3.93 12.15 -11.00
N ILE A 146 -5.14 12.69 -11.08
CA ILE A 146 -5.89 12.84 -12.32
C ILE A 146 -5.10 13.66 -13.34
N GLY A 147 -4.46 14.76 -12.89
CA GLY A 147 -3.60 15.59 -13.71
C GLY A 147 -2.43 14.81 -14.31
N TYR A 148 -1.68 14.07 -13.49
CA TYR A 148 -0.58 13.23 -13.97
C TYR A 148 -1.06 12.12 -14.91
N ALA A 149 -2.13 11.43 -14.59
CA ALA A 149 -2.66 10.37 -15.41
C ALA A 149 -3.14 10.89 -16.79
N ARG A 150 -3.82 12.04 -16.82
CA ARG A 150 -4.43 12.61 -18.03
C ARG A 150 -3.43 13.32 -18.92
N TYR A 151 -2.58 14.18 -18.34
CA TYR A 151 -1.66 15.03 -19.12
C TYR A 151 -0.27 14.43 -19.24
N GLY A 152 0.07 13.46 -18.39
CA GLY A 152 1.31 12.72 -18.40
C GLY A 152 2.33 13.23 -17.39
N TYR A 153 3.25 12.33 -17.07
CA TYR A 153 4.40 12.57 -16.20
C TYR A 153 5.64 11.86 -16.75
N ALA A 154 6.81 12.41 -16.47
CA ALA A 154 8.07 11.74 -16.80
C ALA A 154 8.36 10.63 -15.79
N ILE A 155 8.48 9.39 -16.27
CA ILE A 155 8.73 8.24 -15.40
C ILE A 155 10.16 8.25 -14.85
N SER A 156 10.31 7.93 -13.56
CA SER A 156 11.61 7.83 -12.91
C SER A 156 12.39 6.60 -13.39
N PRO A 157 13.75 6.61 -13.31
CA PRO A 157 14.56 5.45 -13.67
C PRO A 157 14.23 4.20 -12.86
N PHE A 158 13.93 4.36 -11.56
CA PHE A 158 13.57 3.26 -10.68
C PHE A 158 12.24 2.61 -11.11
N VAL A 159 11.19 3.40 -11.23
CA VAL A 159 9.86 2.90 -11.62
C VAL A 159 9.87 2.28 -13.03
N ALA A 160 10.61 2.87 -13.97
CA ALA A 160 10.78 2.30 -15.31
C ALA A 160 11.47 0.92 -15.28
N HIS A 161 12.46 0.74 -14.38
CA HIS A 161 13.10 -0.56 -14.17
C HIS A 161 12.13 -1.60 -13.64
N GLU A 162 11.41 -1.28 -12.55
CA GLU A 162 10.43 -2.18 -11.92
C GLU A 162 9.29 -2.55 -12.91
N TRP A 163 8.84 -1.60 -13.69
CA TRP A 163 7.82 -1.82 -14.72
C TRP A 163 8.28 -2.83 -15.79
N GLU A 164 9.54 -2.74 -16.20
CA GLU A 164 10.11 -3.72 -17.12
C GLU A 164 10.29 -5.11 -16.47
N GLN A 165 10.60 -5.18 -15.15
CA GLN A 165 10.64 -6.46 -14.45
C GLN A 165 9.23 -7.08 -14.39
N GLU A 166 8.20 -6.29 -14.07
CA GLU A 166 6.83 -6.79 -14.04
C GLU A 166 6.33 -7.22 -15.43
N ARG A 167 6.66 -6.46 -16.50
CA ARG A 167 6.36 -6.89 -17.88
C ARG A 167 6.95 -8.27 -18.20
N LYS A 168 8.20 -8.52 -17.77
CA LYS A 168 8.84 -9.83 -17.98
C LYS A 168 8.14 -10.91 -17.16
N ALA A 169 7.83 -10.64 -15.90
CA ALA A 169 7.15 -11.58 -15.02
C ALA A 169 5.75 -11.96 -15.52
N LEU A 170 5.02 -10.98 -16.08
CA LEU A 170 3.67 -11.21 -16.62
C LEU A 170 3.67 -11.76 -18.05
N SER A 171 4.79 -11.81 -18.75
CA SER A 171 4.82 -12.27 -20.15
C SER A 171 4.28 -13.68 -20.37
N VAL A 172 4.32 -14.54 -19.35
CA VAL A 172 3.78 -15.90 -19.37
C VAL A 172 2.26 -15.94 -19.41
N TYR A 173 1.60 -14.82 -19.06
CA TYR A 173 0.14 -14.65 -19.04
C TYR A 173 -0.36 -13.81 -20.23
N ALA A 174 0.45 -13.57 -21.28
CA ALA A 174 0.08 -12.69 -22.38
C ALA A 174 -1.16 -13.16 -23.17
N GLU A 175 -1.42 -14.47 -23.18
CA GLU A 175 -2.58 -15.07 -23.85
C GLU A 175 -3.77 -15.30 -22.89
N ASP A 176 -3.63 -14.95 -21.62
CA ASP A 176 -4.69 -15.09 -20.62
C ASP A 176 -5.59 -13.84 -20.61
N PRO A 177 -6.88 -13.97 -20.94
CA PRO A 177 -7.80 -12.84 -20.97
C PRO A 177 -7.88 -12.05 -19.67
N ALA A 178 -7.64 -12.71 -18.51
CA ALA A 178 -7.66 -12.07 -17.20
C ALA A 178 -6.56 -11.00 -17.05
N PHE A 179 -5.51 -11.06 -17.86
CA PHE A 179 -4.40 -10.11 -17.84
C PHE A 179 -4.41 -9.10 -18.99
N SER A 180 -5.34 -9.23 -19.95
CA SER A 180 -5.37 -8.36 -21.15
C SER A 180 -5.36 -6.87 -20.82
N GLY A 181 -6.19 -6.45 -19.84
CA GLY A 181 -6.27 -5.06 -19.40
C GLY A 181 -4.94 -4.50 -18.85
N TRP A 182 -4.10 -5.35 -18.24
CA TRP A 182 -2.79 -4.92 -17.80
C TRP A 182 -1.86 -4.61 -18.99
N PHE A 183 -1.82 -5.50 -19.99
CA PHE A 183 -0.99 -5.30 -21.16
C PHE A 183 -1.42 -4.08 -21.99
N ASP A 184 -2.73 -3.88 -22.12
CA ASP A 184 -3.30 -2.75 -22.88
C ASP A 184 -3.06 -1.41 -22.16
N THR A 185 -3.18 -1.39 -20.84
CA THR A 185 -3.07 -0.16 -20.03
C THR A 185 -1.61 0.25 -19.81
N PHE A 186 -0.76 -0.71 -19.47
CA PHE A 186 0.57 -0.42 -18.94
C PHE A 186 1.71 -0.60 -19.96
N LEU A 187 1.43 -1.06 -21.17
CA LEU A 187 2.44 -1.18 -22.21
C LEU A 187 2.16 -0.25 -23.39
N ASN A 188 3.22 0.31 -23.95
CA ASN A 188 3.17 1.05 -25.20
C ASN A 188 3.79 0.21 -26.31
N ALA A 189 2.98 -0.25 -27.27
CA ALA A 189 3.41 -1.16 -28.33
C ALA A 189 4.17 -2.40 -27.77
N GLY A 190 3.63 -3.00 -26.70
CA GLY A 190 4.17 -4.23 -26.08
C GLY A 190 5.42 -4.04 -25.22
N ARG A 191 5.84 -2.82 -24.94
CA ARG A 191 7.02 -2.52 -24.10
C ARG A 191 6.69 -1.62 -22.91
N ALA A 192 7.45 -1.78 -21.84
CA ALA A 192 7.46 -0.85 -20.72
C ALA A 192 8.05 0.52 -21.13
N PRO A 193 7.66 1.62 -20.44
CA PRO A 193 8.21 2.94 -20.68
C PRO A 193 9.68 3.01 -20.25
N ARG A 194 10.49 3.83 -20.94
CA ARG A 194 11.89 4.07 -20.61
C ARG A 194 12.03 5.26 -19.66
N PRO A 195 13.11 5.34 -18.86
CA PRO A 195 13.38 6.49 -18.01
C PRO A 195 13.23 7.82 -18.75
N GLY A 196 12.44 8.74 -18.18
CA GLY A 196 12.18 10.06 -18.74
C GLY A 196 11.08 10.10 -19.82
N GLU A 197 10.57 8.98 -20.29
CA GLU A 197 9.40 8.98 -21.18
C GLU A 197 8.16 9.53 -20.46
N ILE A 198 7.30 10.19 -21.23
CA ILE A 198 6.01 10.70 -20.74
C ILE A 198 4.98 9.57 -20.77
N VAL A 199 4.55 9.17 -19.58
CA VAL A 199 3.49 8.17 -19.40
C VAL A 199 2.15 8.88 -19.23
N ARG A 200 1.11 8.37 -19.90
CA ARG A 200 -0.28 8.79 -19.74
C ARG A 200 -1.15 7.56 -19.52
N LEU A 201 -2.02 7.64 -18.53
CA LEU A 201 -2.93 6.57 -18.14
C LEU A 201 -4.36 7.13 -18.16
N LYS A 202 -4.91 7.31 -19.36
CA LYS A 202 -6.19 8.01 -19.55
C LYS A 202 -7.33 7.32 -18.80
N ASP A 203 -7.44 6.01 -18.90
CA ASP A 203 -8.51 5.25 -18.26
C ASP A 203 -8.37 5.28 -16.72
N HIS A 204 -7.13 5.37 -16.20
CA HIS A 204 -6.86 5.64 -14.79
C HIS A 204 -7.40 7.01 -14.37
N ALA A 205 -7.17 8.04 -15.19
CA ALA A 205 -7.67 9.38 -14.91
C ALA A 205 -9.20 9.41 -14.84
N ASP A 206 -9.86 8.78 -15.81
CA ASP A 206 -11.32 8.73 -15.89
C ASP A 206 -11.91 7.91 -14.72
N THR A 207 -11.27 6.80 -14.35
CA THR A 207 -11.64 5.99 -13.18
C THR A 207 -11.47 6.76 -11.86
N LEU A 208 -10.34 7.45 -11.67
CA LEU A 208 -10.11 8.26 -10.46
C LEU A 208 -11.10 9.44 -10.37
N GLU A 209 -11.45 10.06 -11.49
CA GLU A 209 -12.44 11.13 -11.53
C GLU A 209 -13.83 10.62 -11.11
N GLU A 210 -14.27 9.46 -11.63
CA GLU A 210 -15.55 8.85 -11.25
C GLU A 210 -15.57 8.42 -9.77
N ILE A 211 -14.46 7.88 -9.24
CA ILE A 211 -14.32 7.56 -7.80
C ILE A 211 -14.44 8.83 -6.94
N ALA A 212 -13.75 9.90 -7.36
CA ALA A 212 -13.76 11.17 -6.65
C ALA A 212 -15.14 11.84 -6.62
N GLU A 213 -15.85 11.82 -7.75
CA GLU A 213 -17.18 12.43 -7.90
C GLU A 213 -18.29 11.66 -7.18
N SER A 214 -18.18 10.33 -7.15
CA SER A 214 -19.15 9.47 -6.49
C SER A 214 -18.84 9.19 -5.01
N GLU A 215 -17.80 9.81 -4.45
CA GLU A 215 -17.28 9.46 -3.11
C GLU A 215 -17.10 7.95 -2.94
N THR A 216 -16.49 7.31 -3.94
CA THR A 216 -16.22 5.87 -4.08
C THR A 216 -17.44 4.98 -4.40
N ALA A 217 -18.66 5.50 -4.41
CA ALA A 217 -19.85 4.69 -4.64
C ALA A 217 -19.82 3.97 -6.02
N ALA A 218 -19.22 4.59 -7.04
CA ALA A 218 -19.05 3.98 -8.37
C ALA A 218 -18.26 2.68 -8.32
N LEU A 219 -17.22 2.61 -7.46
CA LEU A 219 -16.36 1.44 -7.33
C LEU A 219 -17.03 0.31 -6.54
N TYR A 220 -17.80 0.64 -5.49
CA TYR A 220 -18.33 -0.38 -4.57
C TYR A 220 -19.75 -0.83 -4.89
N ALA A 221 -20.56 0.01 -5.54
CA ALA A 221 -21.97 -0.31 -5.83
C ALA A 221 -22.46 0.14 -7.21
N GLY A 222 -21.67 0.97 -7.92
CA GLY A 222 -22.06 1.56 -9.20
C GLY A 222 -21.43 0.88 -10.42
N ARG A 223 -21.21 1.69 -11.46
CA ARG A 223 -20.75 1.24 -12.79
C ARG A 223 -19.41 0.48 -12.74
N ILE A 224 -18.47 0.95 -11.94
CA ILE A 224 -17.15 0.27 -11.86
C ILE A 224 -17.32 -1.11 -11.23
N ALA A 225 -18.16 -1.25 -10.19
CA ALA A 225 -18.48 -2.55 -9.61
C ALA A 225 -19.13 -3.51 -10.62
N ASP A 226 -20.03 -2.99 -11.46
CA ASP A 226 -20.66 -3.79 -12.53
C ASP A 226 -19.64 -4.31 -13.54
N ILE A 227 -18.67 -3.47 -13.93
CA ILE A 227 -17.59 -3.84 -14.85
C ILE A 227 -16.68 -4.91 -14.23
N ILE A 228 -16.28 -4.72 -12.97
CA ILE A 228 -15.42 -5.70 -12.25
C ILE A 228 -16.14 -7.06 -12.14
N ASP A 229 -17.41 -7.09 -11.75
CA ASP A 229 -18.18 -8.33 -11.64
C ASP A 229 -18.35 -9.03 -12.99
N ALA A 230 -18.68 -8.27 -14.04
CA ALA A 230 -18.80 -8.82 -15.39
C ALA A 230 -17.47 -9.41 -15.89
N PHE A 231 -16.36 -8.68 -15.74
CA PHE A 231 -15.04 -9.14 -16.14
C PHE A 231 -14.58 -10.36 -15.33
N ALA A 232 -14.83 -10.37 -14.01
CA ALA A 232 -14.53 -11.52 -13.18
C ALA A 232 -15.30 -12.78 -13.63
N ARG A 233 -16.59 -12.63 -13.97
CA ARG A 233 -17.39 -13.77 -14.49
C ARG A 233 -16.88 -14.26 -15.85
N GLU A 234 -16.53 -13.37 -16.75
CA GLU A 234 -16.05 -13.67 -18.09
C GLU A 234 -14.70 -14.40 -18.06
N THR A 235 -13.81 -14.01 -17.15
CA THR A 235 -12.42 -14.50 -17.09
C THR A 235 -12.17 -15.49 -15.94
N GLY A 236 -13.23 -15.99 -15.29
CA GLY A 236 -13.14 -17.04 -14.26
C GLY A 236 -12.76 -16.56 -12.86
N GLY A 237 -12.92 -15.25 -12.60
CA GLY A 237 -12.70 -14.67 -11.28
C GLY A 237 -13.84 -14.93 -10.29
N TYR A 238 -13.54 -14.74 -9.02
CA TYR A 238 -14.47 -14.99 -7.90
C TYR A 238 -15.08 -13.73 -7.32
N LEU A 239 -14.50 -12.55 -7.57
CA LEU A 239 -14.97 -11.26 -7.04
C LEU A 239 -16.33 -10.90 -7.65
N ARG A 240 -17.28 -10.52 -6.81
CA ARG A 240 -18.64 -10.16 -7.20
C ARG A 240 -18.99 -8.75 -6.71
N LYS A 241 -19.99 -8.14 -7.35
CA LYS A 241 -20.50 -6.82 -6.93
C LYS A 241 -21.00 -6.83 -5.49
N GLU A 242 -21.58 -7.94 -5.04
CA GLU A 242 -22.02 -8.13 -3.66
C GLU A 242 -20.86 -8.05 -2.67
N ASP A 243 -19.70 -8.63 -3.01
CA ASP A 243 -18.49 -8.54 -2.18
C ASP A 243 -18.01 -7.09 -2.09
N LEU A 244 -17.98 -6.38 -3.22
CA LEU A 244 -17.61 -4.97 -3.26
C LEU A 244 -18.53 -4.12 -2.39
N SER A 245 -19.85 -4.30 -2.53
CA SER A 245 -20.86 -3.48 -1.83
C SER A 245 -20.93 -3.76 -0.32
N ALA A 246 -20.52 -4.95 0.11
CA ALA A 246 -20.48 -5.33 1.51
C ALA A 246 -19.25 -4.79 2.26
N TRP A 247 -18.22 -4.32 1.54
CA TRP A 247 -16.98 -3.88 2.14
C TRP A 247 -17.10 -2.54 2.87
N ASN A 248 -16.53 -2.48 4.07
CA ASN A 248 -16.31 -1.26 4.84
C ASN A 248 -14.97 -1.35 5.58
N PRO A 249 -14.18 -0.28 5.61
CA PRO A 249 -12.96 -0.21 6.42
C PRO A 249 -13.27 -0.33 7.90
N GLU A 250 -12.34 -0.92 8.66
CA GLU A 250 -12.48 -1.15 10.08
C GLU A 250 -11.55 -0.24 10.87
N TRP A 251 -12.12 0.50 11.84
CA TRP A 251 -11.33 1.19 12.85
C TRP A 251 -10.91 0.18 13.91
N VAL A 252 -9.60 0.09 14.12
CA VAL A 252 -9.00 -0.86 15.08
C VAL A 252 -8.12 -0.11 16.07
N ASP A 253 -7.98 -0.65 17.28
CA ASP A 253 -7.07 -0.10 18.26
C ASP A 253 -5.64 -0.60 17.96
N PRO A 254 -4.66 0.30 17.71
CA PRO A 254 -3.29 -0.08 17.51
C PRO A 254 -2.71 -0.80 18.74
N VAL A 255 -1.86 -1.78 18.50
CA VAL A 255 -1.16 -2.55 19.52
C VAL A 255 0.29 -2.12 19.65
N SER A 256 0.89 -2.26 20.81
CA SER A 256 2.27 -1.80 21.02
C SER A 256 3.06 -2.72 21.93
N ILE A 257 4.37 -2.55 21.83
CA ILE A 257 5.33 -3.02 22.83
C ILE A 257 6.25 -1.88 23.23
N ASN A 258 6.77 -1.92 24.44
CA ASN A 258 7.88 -1.04 24.82
C ASN A 258 9.21 -1.67 24.42
N TYR A 259 10.00 -1.00 23.59
CA TYR A 259 11.35 -1.40 23.21
C TYR A 259 12.34 -0.30 23.60
N ARG A 260 13.13 -0.54 24.64
CA ARG A 260 14.20 0.35 25.12
C ARG A 260 13.73 1.77 25.45
N GLY A 261 12.55 1.88 26.07
CA GLY A 261 11.96 3.15 26.49
C GLY A 261 11.10 3.86 25.44
N TYR A 262 10.90 3.24 24.27
CA TYR A 262 10.01 3.72 23.22
C TYR A 262 8.86 2.74 23.01
N ASP A 263 7.64 3.25 22.93
CA ASP A 263 6.49 2.45 22.54
C ASP A 263 6.43 2.38 21.02
N VAL A 264 6.51 1.17 20.49
CA VAL A 264 6.42 0.88 19.06
C VAL A 264 5.02 0.36 18.77
N TRP A 265 4.31 1.04 17.89
CA TRP A 265 2.90 0.79 17.60
C TRP A 265 2.72 0.22 16.21
N GLU A 266 1.80 -0.74 16.09
CA GLU A 266 1.38 -1.37 14.83
C GLU A 266 -0.12 -1.64 14.83
N LEU A 267 -0.68 -1.96 13.67
CA LEU A 267 -2.06 -2.45 13.59
C LEU A 267 -2.13 -3.93 14.01
N PRO A 268 -3.23 -4.33 14.65
CA PRO A 268 -3.48 -5.75 14.92
C PRO A 268 -3.64 -6.55 13.61
N PRO A 269 -3.63 -7.88 13.67
CA PRO A 269 -3.98 -8.74 12.54
C PRO A 269 -5.32 -8.33 11.89
N ASN A 270 -5.52 -8.63 10.63
CA ASN A 270 -4.96 -9.67 9.73
C ASN A 270 -3.63 -9.28 9.06
N GLY A 271 -3.24 -8.00 9.07
CA GLY A 271 -1.93 -7.57 8.57
C GLY A 271 -0.77 -8.11 9.42
N HIS A 272 0.45 -8.09 8.86
CA HIS A 272 1.66 -8.58 9.53
C HIS A 272 2.35 -7.52 10.41
N GLY A 273 1.65 -6.46 10.81
CA GLY A 273 2.20 -5.37 11.63
C GLY A 273 2.80 -5.84 12.97
N ILE A 274 2.21 -6.87 13.59
CA ILE A 274 2.74 -7.40 14.85
C ILE A 274 4.05 -8.20 14.72
N VAL A 275 4.46 -8.64 13.51
CA VAL A 275 5.71 -9.39 13.31
C VAL A 275 6.94 -8.59 13.74
N PRO A 276 7.13 -7.32 13.34
CA PRO A 276 8.20 -6.51 13.91
C PRO A 276 8.12 -6.33 15.42
N LEU A 277 6.92 -6.24 16.02
CA LEU A 277 6.76 -6.15 17.47
C LEU A 277 7.25 -7.43 18.16
N MET A 278 6.89 -8.61 17.63
CA MET A 278 7.38 -9.92 18.11
C MET A 278 8.91 -10.00 18.05
N ALA A 279 9.52 -9.59 16.93
CA ALA A 279 10.97 -9.58 16.77
C ALA A 279 11.65 -8.63 17.78
N LEU A 280 11.09 -7.43 17.99
CA LEU A 280 11.59 -6.48 18.97
C LEU A 280 11.45 -7.00 20.41
N ASN A 281 10.37 -7.73 20.71
CA ASN A 281 10.20 -8.37 22.02
C ASN A 281 11.28 -9.42 22.28
N ILE A 282 11.66 -10.23 21.30
CA ILE A 282 12.81 -11.16 21.40
C ILE A 282 14.09 -10.37 21.63
N LEU A 283 14.30 -9.28 20.87
CA LEU A 283 15.54 -8.48 20.94
C LEU A 283 15.69 -7.67 22.24
N LYS A 284 14.65 -7.51 23.05
CA LYS A 284 14.75 -6.94 24.40
C LYS A 284 15.73 -7.70 25.31
N GLY A 285 15.83 -9.01 25.12
CA GLY A 285 16.69 -9.87 25.91
C GLY A 285 18.20 -9.75 25.60
N TYR A 286 18.59 -8.88 24.65
CA TYR A 286 19.98 -8.74 24.22
C TYR A 286 20.47 -7.30 24.38
N ASP A 287 21.69 -7.15 24.85
CA ASP A 287 22.42 -5.90 24.79
C ASP A 287 23.23 -5.81 23.49
N PHE A 288 23.08 -4.69 22.79
CA PHE A 288 23.82 -4.39 21.57
C PHE A 288 24.81 -3.26 21.85
N THR A 289 26.05 -3.61 22.08
CA THR A 289 27.14 -2.64 22.36
C THR A 289 27.76 -2.12 21.07
N GLU A 290 27.75 -2.93 20.02
CA GLU A 290 28.27 -2.60 18.70
C GLU A 290 27.20 -2.77 17.63
N ARG A 291 27.25 -1.92 16.60
CA ARG A 291 26.35 -2.01 15.44
C ARG A 291 27.09 -2.67 14.28
N ASP A 292 26.30 -3.31 13.41
CA ASP A 292 26.76 -3.85 12.11
C ASP A 292 27.88 -4.89 12.25
N THR A 293 27.95 -5.56 13.39
CA THR A 293 28.80 -6.75 13.56
C THR A 293 28.05 -8.00 13.12
N VAL A 294 28.77 -9.07 12.82
CA VAL A 294 28.19 -10.38 12.47
C VAL A 294 27.25 -10.85 13.58
N GLU A 295 27.65 -10.71 14.85
CA GLU A 295 26.85 -11.12 16.00
C GLU A 295 25.57 -10.29 16.11
N THR A 296 25.64 -8.96 16.00
CA THR A 296 24.49 -8.08 16.06
C THR A 296 23.48 -8.39 14.95
N LEU A 297 23.97 -8.54 13.71
CA LEU A 297 23.10 -8.87 12.56
C LEU A 297 22.53 -10.28 12.69
N HIS A 298 23.32 -11.26 13.15
CA HIS A 298 22.83 -12.62 13.37
C HIS A 298 21.66 -12.65 14.35
N ARG A 299 21.77 -12.00 15.51
CA ARG A 299 20.69 -11.92 16.49
C ARG A 299 19.42 -11.27 15.93
N GLN A 300 19.58 -10.19 15.15
CA GLN A 300 18.46 -9.51 14.51
C GLN A 300 17.76 -10.41 13.48
N PHE A 301 18.53 -11.11 12.64
CA PHE A 301 17.96 -12.03 11.65
C PHE A 301 17.29 -13.24 12.29
N GLU A 302 17.87 -13.83 13.34
CA GLU A 302 17.25 -14.96 14.03
C GLU A 302 15.94 -14.54 14.75
N ALA A 303 15.91 -13.37 15.40
CA ALA A 303 14.69 -12.84 15.98
C ALA A 303 13.59 -12.63 14.93
N MET A 304 13.96 -12.06 13.78
CA MET A 304 13.03 -11.85 12.67
C MET A 304 12.54 -13.18 12.08
N LYS A 305 13.40 -14.17 11.92
CA LYS A 305 13.03 -15.52 11.43
C LYS A 305 12.03 -16.20 12.35
N LEU A 306 12.22 -16.12 13.68
CA LEU A 306 11.29 -16.66 14.67
C LEU A 306 9.94 -15.95 14.60
N ALA A 307 9.95 -14.60 14.57
CA ALA A 307 8.73 -13.81 14.45
C ALA A 307 7.96 -14.10 13.15
N TYR A 308 8.66 -14.25 12.03
CA TYR A 308 8.02 -14.63 10.76
C TYR A 308 7.49 -16.06 10.76
N ALA A 309 8.16 -17.01 11.45
CA ALA A 309 7.68 -18.38 11.55
C ALA A 309 6.34 -18.43 12.29
N ASP A 310 6.24 -17.71 13.41
CA ASP A 310 4.99 -17.60 14.16
C ASP A 310 3.94 -16.77 13.40
N GLY A 311 4.35 -15.67 12.78
CA GLY A 311 3.47 -14.83 11.94
C GLY A 311 2.80 -15.65 10.83
N LYS A 312 3.58 -16.42 10.07
CA LYS A 312 3.04 -17.29 8.99
C LYS A 312 2.11 -18.39 9.51
N LYS A 313 2.28 -18.81 10.75
CA LYS A 313 1.49 -19.90 11.34
C LYS A 313 0.18 -19.40 11.96
N TYR A 314 0.19 -18.25 12.59
CA TYR A 314 -0.88 -17.81 13.47
C TYR A 314 -1.62 -16.55 13.00
N ILE A 315 -0.98 -15.68 12.22
CA ILE A 315 -1.61 -14.44 11.72
C ILE A 315 -2.49 -14.76 10.53
N THR A 316 -3.78 -14.50 10.67
CA THR A 316 -4.81 -14.67 9.64
C THR A 316 -5.98 -13.73 9.95
N GLU A 317 -7.12 -13.96 9.33
CA GLU A 317 -8.39 -13.30 9.72
C GLU A 317 -8.60 -13.42 11.24
N PRO A 318 -8.85 -12.32 11.97
CA PRO A 318 -8.93 -12.33 13.44
C PRO A 318 -9.89 -13.38 14.00
N SER A 319 -11.03 -13.59 13.37
CA SER A 319 -12.02 -14.61 13.78
C SER A 319 -11.55 -16.07 13.61
N CYS A 320 -10.49 -16.28 12.83
CA CYS A 320 -9.90 -17.59 12.56
C CYS A 320 -8.56 -17.82 13.29
N MET A 321 -8.06 -16.81 14.01
CA MET A 321 -6.82 -16.95 14.76
C MET A 321 -6.96 -17.93 15.92
N THR A 322 -5.95 -18.78 16.11
CA THR A 322 -5.87 -19.76 17.21
C THR A 322 -5.04 -19.27 18.39
N ARG A 323 -4.43 -18.09 18.26
CA ARG A 323 -3.66 -17.38 19.29
C ARG A 323 -4.10 -15.94 19.31
N THR A 324 -4.14 -15.35 20.49
CA THR A 324 -4.41 -13.90 20.64
C THR A 324 -3.15 -13.09 20.32
N VAL A 325 -3.33 -11.79 20.09
CA VAL A 325 -2.19 -10.87 19.89
C VAL A 325 -1.28 -10.85 21.11
N GLU A 326 -1.86 -10.87 22.31
CA GLU A 326 -1.13 -10.87 23.58
C GLU A 326 -0.30 -12.13 23.78
N GLU A 327 -0.78 -13.30 23.29
CA GLU A 327 -0.02 -14.56 23.33
C GLU A 327 1.14 -14.56 22.34
N LEU A 328 1.06 -13.77 21.26
CA LEU A 328 2.09 -13.68 20.22
C LEU A 328 3.15 -12.62 20.55
N LEU A 329 2.79 -11.57 21.28
CA LEU A 329 3.69 -10.51 21.73
C LEU A 329 4.39 -10.83 23.04
#